data_99447cb19742b733c7e45e13f55ed63d
#
_entry.id   99447cb19742b733c7e45e13f55ed63d
#
_cell.length_a   1.000
_cell.length_b   1.000
_cell.length_c   1.000
_cell.angle_alpha   90.00
_cell.angle_beta   90.00
_cell.angle_gamma   90.00
#
_symmetry.space_group_name_H-M   'P 1'
#
loop_
_entity.id
_entity.type
_entity.pdbx_description
1 polymer ?
#
loop_
_entity_poly.entity_id
_entity_poly.type
_entity_poly.pdbx_seq_one_letter_code
_entity_poly.pdbx_strand_id
1 'polypeptide(L)'
;MINFLEIKDNLKYKDFAQNLYNEAFPIEERWDFNAILNNNNNKFYAILDGDIPVGITTIWEFLDFNYIEYLAIDKKFRGKNYGSKILTQILESLKDKLIVIEVEPYDLNEIAKKRIDWYLRFGFILADYDYNMACINEKKEEGTIKMKIMTTRKIKDKEEHDKITDYLYKNIY
;
A
#
# COMPACT_ATOMS: atom_id res chain seq x y z
N MET A 1 15.13 -5.83 -15.38
CA MET A 1 14.48 -4.50 -15.40
C MET A 1 13.12 -4.64 -14.74
N ILE A 2 12.83 -3.83 -13.73
CA ILE A 2 11.55 -3.90 -13.00
C ILE A 2 10.44 -3.31 -13.86
N ASN A 3 9.36 -4.05 -14.03
CA ASN A 3 8.17 -3.65 -14.77
C ASN A 3 6.93 -3.84 -13.89
N PHE A 4 5.94 -2.98 -14.07
CA PHE A 4 4.64 -3.04 -13.42
C PHE A 4 3.60 -3.47 -14.45
N LEU A 5 2.95 -4.61 -14.21
CA LEU A 5 1.95 -5.17 -15.10
C LEU A 5 0.59 -5.19 -14.39
N GLU A 6 -0.37 -4.43 -14.90
CA GLU A 6 -1.72 -4.42 -14.34
C GLU A 6 -2.41 -5.77 -14.54
N ILE A 7 -2.89 -6.36 -13.45
CA ILE A 7 -3.48 -7.72 -13.47
C ILE A 7 -4.81 -7.73 -14.17
N LYS A 8 -5.62 -6.66 -14.08
CA LYS A 8 -6.93 -6.56 -14.71
C LYS A 8 -6.85 -6.86 -16.20
N ASP A 9 -5.80 -6.38 -16.86
CA ASP A 9 -5.57 -6.51 -18.28
C ASP A 9 -4.74 -7.75 -18.65
N ASN A 10 -4.14 -8.42 -17.67
CA ASN A 10 -3.27 -9.55 -17.91
C ASN A 10 -3.36 -10.63 -16.82
N LEU A 11 -4.17 -11.64 -17.08
CA LEU A 11 -4.44 -12.73 -16.14
C LEU A 11 -3.28 -13.71 -15.93
N LYS A 12 -2.19 -13.63 -16.72
CA LYS A 12 -1.03 -14.54 -16.63
C LYS A 12 -0.46 -14.65 -15.21
N TYR A 13 -0.45 -13.53 -14.46
CA TYR A 13 0.13 -13.49 -13.12
C TYR A 13 -0.92 -13.40 -12.00
N LYS A 14 -2.20 -13.64 -12.32
CA LYS A 14 -3.30 -13.53 -11.36
C LYS A 14 -3.11 -14.45 -10.15
N ASP A 15 -2.78 -15.72 -10.40
CA ASP A 15 -2.61 -16.70 -9.32
C ASP A 15 -1.42 -16.35 -8.42
N PHE A 16 -0.29 -15.89 -9.00
CA PHE A 16 0.84 -15.39 -8.24
C PHE A 16 0.44 -14.21 -7.35
N ALA A 17 -0.26 -13.24 -7.93
CA ALA A 17 -0.67 -12.03 -7.22
C ALA A 17 -1.63 -12.37 -6.08
N GLN A 18 -2.62 -13.23 -6.30
CA GLN A 18 -3.57 -13.65 -5.28
C GLN A 18 -2.89 -14.42 -4.13
N ASN A 19 -1.99 -15.34 -4.45
CA ASN A 19 -1.25 -16.10 -3.44
C ASN A 19 -0.38 -15.19 -2.58
N LEU A 20 0.39 -14.28 -3.21
CA LEU A 20 1.22 -13.34 -2.48
C LEU A 20 0.40 -12.35 -1.65
N TYR A 21 -0.72 -11.86 -2.19
CA TYR A 21 -1.67 -11.00 -1.47
C TYR A 21 -2.20 -11.68 -0.20
N ASN A 22 -2.65 -12.94 -0.33
CA ASN A 22 -3.15 -13.71 0.79
C ASN A 22 -2.08 -14.07 1.83
N GLU A 23 -0.83 -14.26 1.39
CA GLU A 23 0.30 -14.58 2.29
C GLU A 23 0.84 -13.32 3.02
N ALA A 24 0.82 -12.18 2.36
CA ALA A 24 1.50 -10.98 2.85
C ALA A 24 0.67 -10.11 3.79
N PHE A 25 -0.66 -10.16 3.69
CA PHE A 25 -1.55 -9.29 4.46
C PHE A 25 -2.53 -10.10 5.31
N PRO A 26 -2.81 -9.66 6.56
CA PRO A 26 -3.81 -10.31 7.41
C PRO A 26 -5.21 -10.16 6.83
N ILE A 27 -6.10 -11.10 7.17
CA ILE A 27 -7.45 -11.14 6.60
C ILE A 27 -8.27 -9.89 6.95
N GLU A 28 -8.00 -9.28 8.10
CA GLU A 28 -8.66 -8.07 8.61
C GLU A 28 -8.33 -6.83 7.78
N GLU A 29 -7.22 -6.88 7.04
CA GLU A 29 -6.72 -5.79 6.20
C GLU A 29 -6.92 -6.05 4.71
N ARG A 30 -7.61 -7.13 4.33
CA ARG A 30 -7.76 -7.54 2.94
C ARG A 30 -9.17 -7.37 2.41
N TRP A 31 -9.26 -6.83 1.21
CA TRP A 31 -10.42 -6.94 0.35
C TRP A 31 -10.59 -8.35 -0.19
N ASP A 32 -11.82 -8.72 -0.58
CA ASP A 32 -11.98 -9.81 -1.55
C ASP A 32 -11.11 -9.53 -2.79
N PHE A 33 -10.31 -10.51 -3.19
CA PHE A 33 -9.33 -10.31 -4.25
C PHE A 33 -9.97 -9.97 -5.60
N ASN A 34 -11.14 -10.55 -5.91
CA ASN A 34 -11.83 -10.22 -7.15
C ASN A 34 -12.49 -8.83 -7.07
N ALA A 35 -12.97 -8.42 -5.90
CA ALA A 35 -13.53 -7.10 -5.68
C ALA A 35 -12.46 -6.00 -5.91
N ILE A 36 -11.26 -6.15 -5.34
CA ILE A 36 -10.19 -5.17 -5.54
C ILE A 36 -9.69 -5.13 -6.99
N LEU A 37 -9.61 -6.28 -7.68
CA LEU A 37 -9.22 -6.31 -9.09
C LEU A 37 -10.23 -5.64 -10.02
N ASN A 38 -11.51 -5.71 -9.70
CA ASN A 38 -12.57 -5.13 -10.50
C ASN A 38 -12.91 -3.68 -10.14
N ASN A 39 -12.29 -3.12 -9.12
CA ASN A 39 -12.48 -1.73 -8.72
C ASN A 39 -11.80 -0.81 -9.74
N ASN A 40 -12.54 0.16 -10.28
CA ASN A 40 -12.01 1.07 -11.30
C ASN A 40 -11.19 2.25 -10.73
N ASN A 41 -11.19 2.43 -9.41
CA ASN A 41 -10.49 3.53 -8.73
C ASN A 41 -9.08 3.16 -8.31
N ASN A 42 -8.68 1.89 -8.44
CA ASN A 42 -7.32 1.43 -8.17
C ASN A 42 -6.71 0.69 -9.36
N LYS A 43 -5.40 0.54 -9.29
CA LYS A 43 -4.62 -0.32 -10.18
C LYS A 43 -3.86 -1.35 -9.36
N PHE A 44 -4.13 -2.62 -9.62
CA PHE A 44 -3.43 -3.74 -8.98
C PHE A 44 -2.36 -4.28 -9.92
N TYR A 45 -1.09 -4.19 -9.50
CA TYR A 45 0.06 -4.59 -10.31
C TYR A 45 0.74 -5.85 -9.79
N ALA A 46 1.08 -6.77 -10.71
CA ALA A 46 2.21 -7.67 -10.53
C ALA A 46 3.50 -6.93 -10.88
N ILE A 47 4.52 -7.08 -10.06
CA ILE A 47 5.83 -6.48 -10.23
C ILE A 47 6.78 -7.56 -10.75
N LEU A 48 7.39 -7.31 -11.90
CA LEU A 48 8.20 -8.30 -12.61
C LEU A 48 9.66 -7.85 -12.69
N ASP A 49 10.60 -8.80 -12.58
CA ASP A 49 11.97 -8.62 -13.08
C ASP A 49 12.17 -9.50 -14.32
N GLY A 50 12.18 -8.86 -15.50
CA GLY A 50 11.95 -9.53 -16.76
C GLY A 50 10.55 -10.16 -16.77
N ASP A 51 10.48 -11.50 -16.92
CA ASP A 51 9.23 -12.27 -16.87
C ASP A 51 8.96 -12.92 -15.51
N ILE A 52 9.82 -12.69 -14.52
CA ILE A 52 9.73 -13.31 -13.20
C ILE A 52 8.93 -12.40 -12.26
N PRO A 53 7.79 -12.84 -11.71
CA PRO A 53 7.04 -12.07 -10.76
C PRO A 53 7.75 -12.06 -9.41
N VAL A 54 8.03 -10.86 -8.88
CA VAL A 54 8.80 -10.65 -7.65
C VAL A 54 8.01 -9.97 -6.53
N GLY A 55 6.87 -9.37 -6.85
CA GLY A 55 6.04 -8.65 -5.88
C GLY A 55 4.71 -8.21 -6.44
N ILE A 56 3.95 -7.51 -5.60
CA ILE A 56 2.67 -6.88 -5.94
C ILE A 56 2.59 -5.49 -5.33
N THR A 57 1.75 -4.63 -5.92
CA THR A 57 1.35 -3.35 -5.32
C THR A 57 -0.04 -2.94 -5.80
N THR A 58 -0.77 -2.23 -4.95
CA THR A 58 -2.04 -1.59 -5.31
C THR A 58 -1.93 -0.09 -5.10
N ILE A 59 -2.31 0.67 -6.12
CA ILE A 59 -2.24 2.13 -6.13
C ILE A 59 -3.62 2.69 -6.44
N TRP A 60 -4.10 3.58 -5.56
CA TRP A 60 -5.30 4.39 -5.78
C TRP A 60 -4.88 5.78 -6.24
N GLU A 61 -5.41 6.20 -7.38
CA GLU A 61 -5.10 7.51 -7.94
C GLU A 61 -6.28 8.46 -7.70
N PHE A 62 -6.15 9.32 -6.70
CA PHE A 62 -7.14 10.35 -6.40
C PHE A 62 -6.76 11.71 -7.01
N LEU A 63 -7.68 12.68 -6.93
CA LEU A 63 -7.43 14.01 -7.50
C LEU A 63 -6.24 14.69 -6.84
N ASP A 64 -6.17 14.69 -5.50
CA ASP A 64 -5.20 15.46 -4.72
C ASP A 64 -4.00 14.65 -4.24
N PHE A 65 -4.10 13.32 -4.21
CA PHE A 65 -3.04 12.43 -3.76
C PHE A 65 -3.13 11.03 -4.40
N ASN A 66 -2.04 10.29 -4.33
CA ASN A 66 -2.01 8.87 -4.61
C ASN A 66 -1.88 8.09 -3.29
N TYR A 67 -2.55 6.95 -3.18
CA TYR A 67 -2.46 6.10 -2.01
C TYR A 67 -1.95 4.72 -2.42
N ILE A 68 -0.85 4.30 -1.78
CA ILE A 68 -0.30 2.94 -1.93
C ILE A 68 -0.86 2.11 -0.78
N GLU A 69 -1.84 1.25 -1.10
CA GLU A 69 -2.50 0.42 -0.09
C GLU A 69 -1.71 -0.85 0.22
N TYR A 70 -1.31 -1.55 -0.82
CA TYR A 70 -0.54 -2.79 -0.68
C TYR A 70 0.79 -2.69 -1.40
N LEU A 71 1.84 -3.15 -0.74
CA LEU A 71 3.17 -3.36 -1.34
C LEU A 71 3.81 -4.58 -0.69
N ALA A 72 4.00 -5.64 -1.46
CA ALA A 72 4.62 -6.87 -0.95
C ALA A 72 5.63 -7.43 -1.94
N ILE A 73 6.75 -7.94 -1.40
CA ILE A 73 7.79 -8.67 -2.13
C ILE A 73 7.71 -10.14 -1.72
N ASP A 74 7.68 -11.03 -2.71
CA ASP A 74 7.73 -12.48 -2.49
C ASP A 74 8.97 -12.82 -1.64
N LYS A 75 8.79 -13.67 -0.63
CA LYS A 75 9.83 -14.07 0.32
C LYS A 75 11.12 -14.55 -0.33
N LYS A 76 11.05 -15.18 -1.51
CA LYS A 76 12.21 -15.66 -2.30
C LYS A 76 13.11 -14.52 -2.79
N PHE A 77 12.58 -13.31 -2.87
CA PHE A 77 13.25 -12.12 -3.38
C PHE A 77 13.54 -11.07 -2.30
N ARG A 78 13.12 -11.30 -1.04
CA ARG A 78 13.46 -10.42 0.10
C ARG A 78 14.97 -10.43 0.36
N GLY A 79 15.48 -9.33 0.92
CA GLY A 79 16.91 -9.17 1.19
C GLY A 79 17.79 -8.90 -0.05
N LYS A 80 17.21 -8.88 -1.25
CA LYS A 80 17.90 -8.63 -2.52
C LYS A 80 17.67 -7.22 -3.09
N ASN A 81 17.28 -6.29 -2.24
CA ASN A 81 17.02 -4.88 -2.58
C ASN A 81 15.86 -4.61 -3.56
N TYR A 82 14.99 -5.60 -3.81
CA TYR A 82 13.82 -5.40 -4.68
C TYR A 82 12.86 -4.35 -4.14
N GLY A 83 12.54 -4.40 -2.85
CA GLY A 83 11.64 -3.43 -2.22
C GLY A 83 12.09 -1.98 -2.44
N SER A 84 13.38 -1.70 -2.24
CA SER A 84 13.93 -0.36 -2.45
C SER A 84 13.86 0.09 -3.91
N LYS A 85 14.24 -0.78 -4.85
CA LYS A 85 14.17 -0.47 -6.28
C LYS A 85 12.74 -0.19 -6.74
N ILE A 86 11.80 -1.01 -6.27
CA ILE A 86 10.38 -0.91 -6.61
C ILE A 86 9.79 0.38 -6.03
N LEU A 87 10.00 0.65 -4.75
CA LEU A 87 9.49 1.87 -4.12
C LEU A 87 10.06 3.13 -4.78
N THR A 88 11.36 3.15 -5.11
CA THR A 88 11.96 4.27 -5.84
C THR A 88 11.25 4.53 -7.18
N GLN A 89 10.96 3.47 -7.95
CA GLN A 89 10.25 3.62 -9.23
C GLN A 89 8.80 4.10 -9.03
N ILE A 90 8.08 3.59 -8.02
CA ILE A 90 6.73 4.06 -7.68
C ILE A 90 6.78 5.55 -7.33
N LEU A 91 7.68 5.97 -6.44
CA LEU A 91 7.81 7.36 -6.02
C LEU A 91 8.12 8.28 -7.20
N GLU A 92 9.00 7.88 -8.10
CA GLU A 92 9.33 8.65 -9.30
C GLU A 92 8.14 8.76 -10.27
N SER A 93 7.37 7.70 -10.43
CA SER A 93 6.19 7.69 -11.32
C SER A 93 5.01 8.50 -10.76
N LEU A 94 4.92 8.68 -9.45
CA LEU A 94 3.81 9.33 -8.76
C LEU A 94 4.18 10.70 -8.14
N LYS A 95 5.38 11.22 -8.43
CA LYS A 95 5.97 12.41 -7.76
C LYS A 95 5.17 13.71 -7.93
N ASP A 96 4.28 13.78 -8.92
CA ASP A 96 3.51 15.00 -9.20
C ASP A 96 2.39 15.25 -8.16
N LYS A 97 2.07 14.25 -7.34
CA LYS A 97 1.07 14.33 -6.27
C LYS A 97 1.65 13.87 -4.94
N LEU A 98 0.98 14.27 -3.86
CA LEU A 98 1.23 13.70 -2.54
C LEU A 98 1.05 12.19 -2.60
N ILE A 99 1.99 11.43 -2.04
CA ILE A 99 1.84 9.98 -1.86
C ILE A 99 1.56 9.69 -0.40
N VAL A 100 0.52 8.93 -0.16
CA VAL A 100 0.03 8.53 1.16
C VAL A 100 0.18 7.03 1.32
N ILE A 101 0.59 6.60 2.50
CA ILE A 101 0.59 5.20 2.94
C ILE A 101 0.08 5.11 4.37
N GLU A 102 -0.46 3.95 4.72
CA GLU A 102 -0.80 3.57 6.08
C GLU A 102 0.24 2.60 6.64
N VAL A 103 0.58 2.78 7.90
CA VAL A 103 1.53 1.92 8.61
C VAL A 103 1.03 1.65 10.03
N GLU A 104 1.36 0.47 10.54
CA GLU A 104 1.15 0.16 11.95
C GLU A 104 1.94 1.13 12.85
N PRO A 105 1.45 1.46 14.07
CA PRO A 105 2.16 2.35 14.99
C PRO A 105 3.58 1.87 15.30
N TYR A 106 4.50 2.81 15.47
CA TYR A 106 5.93 2.57 15.72
C TYR A 106 6.21 1.71 16.96
N ASP A 107 5.37 1.82 17.95
CA ASP A 107 5.48 1.12 19.25
C ASP A 107 4.74 -0.22 19.29
N LEU A 108 4.10 -0.63 18.20
CA LEU A 108 3.35 -1.90 18.16
C LEU A 108 4.29 -3.11 18.30
N ASN A 109 5.35 -3.15 17.48
CA ASN A 109 6.37 -4.22 17.49
C ASN A 109 7.60 -3.83 16.64
N GLU A 110 8.66 -4.65 16.71
CA GLU A 110 9.91 -4.41 15.97
C GLU A 110 9.74 -4.43 14.43
N ILE A 111 8.74 -5.13 13.91
CA ILE A 111 8.49 -5.19 12.46
C ILE A 111 7.87 -3.87 12.00
N ALA A 112 6.87 -3.35 12.73
CA ALA A 112 6.26 -2.07 12.46
C ALA A 112 7.30 -0.93 12.51
N LYS A 113 8.14 -0.93 13.55
CA LYS A 113 9.26 0.01 13.68
C LYS A 113 10.20 -0.02 12.47
N LYS A 114 10.68 -1.20 12.07
CA LYS A 114 11.56 -1.36 10.91
C LYS A 114 10.91 -0.92 9.61
N ARG A 115 9.59 -1.12 9.48
CA ARG A 115 8.81 -0.67 8.31
C ARG A 115 8.75 0.85 8.23
N ILE A 116 8.44 1.53 9.33
CA ILE A 116 8.45 2.99 9.40
C ILE A 116 9.85 3.53 9.11
N ASP A 117 10.89 3.00 9.76
CA ASP A 117 12.28 3.41 9.54
C ASP A 117 12.72 3.21 8.07
N TRP A 118 12.17 2.18 7.42
CA TRP A 118 12.43 1.95 6.01
C TRP A 118 11.77 3.03 5.14
N TYR A 119 10.50 3.36 5.35
CA TYR A 119 9.82 4.43 4.61
C TYR A 119 10.43 5.82 4.86
N LEU A 120 10.88 6.11 6.08
CA LEU A 120 11.59 7.37 6.40
C LEU A 120 12.83 7.55 5.51
N ARG A 121 13.58 6.48 5.20
CA ARG A 121 14.74 6.54 4.29
C ARG A 121 14.37 6.88 2.85
N PHE A 122 13.13 6.71 2.45
CA PHE A 122 12.60 7.11 1.14
C PHE A 122 11.91 8.47 1.13
N GLY A 123 12.07 9.24 2.21
CA GLY A 123 11.55 10.60 2.29
C GLY A 123 10.10 10.70 2.76
N PHE A 124 9.48 9.59 3.17
CA PHE A 124 8.19 9.68 3.84
C PHE A 124 8.33 10.32 5.21
N ILE A 125 7.29 11.01 5.64
CA ILE A 125 7.19 11.69 6.93
C ILE A 125 6.01 11.10 7.68
N LEU A 126 6.24 10.64 8.91
CA LEU A 126 5.19 10.13 9.79
C LEU A 126 4.34 11.28 10.31
N ALA A 127 3.02 11.17 10.20
CA ALA A 127 2.10 12.15 10.78
C ALA A 127 2.01 11.98 12.30
N ASP A 128 1.91 13.10 13.00
CA ASP A 128 1.82 13.14 14.47
C ASP A 128 0.46 12.68 15.01
N TYR A 129 -0.56 12.60 14.14
CA TYR A 129 -1.94 12.31 14.51
C TYR A 129 -2.25 10.82 14.51
N ASP A 130 -3.14 10.39 15.40
CA ASP A 130 -3.66 9.03 15.42
C ASP A 130 -4.73 8.83 14.35
N TYR A 131 -4.80 7.62 13.83
CA TYR A 131 -5.74 7.21 12.82
C TYR A 131 -6.20 5.76 13.09
N ASN A 132 -7.48 5.51 12.88
CA ASN A 132 -8.05 4.17 12.96
C ASN A 132 -8.63 3.80 11.59
N MET A 133 -7.99 2.86 10.92
CA MET A 133 -8.46 2.27 9.67
C MET A 133 -9.66 1.37 9.95
N ALA A 134 -10.69 1.36 9.10
CA ALA A 134 -11.75 0.37 9.21
C ALA A 134 -11.21 -1.03 8.89
N CYS A 135 -11.69 -2.05 9.60
CA CYS A 135 -11.42 -3.43 9.21
C CYS A 135 -12.06 -3.71 7.85
N ILE A 136 -11.21 -4.09 6.89
CA ILE A 136 -11.66 -4.55 5.59
C ILE A 136 -11.55 -6.06 5.63
N ASN A 137 -12.62 -6.79 5.81
CA ASN A 137 -12.51 -8.24 5.73
C ASN A 137 -13.68 -8.85 4.98
N GLU A 138 -13.43 -10.00 4.36
CA GLU A 138 -14.44 -10.77 3.64
C GLU A 138 -15.62 -11.17 4.53
N LYS A 139 -15.41 -11.21 5.86
CA LYS A 139 -16.41 -11.57 6.86
C LYS A 139 -17.27 -10.40 7.32
N LYS A 140 -16.95 -9.16 6.89
CA LYS A 140 -17.63 -7.92 7.29
C LYS A 140 -17.72 -7.74 8.82
N GLU A 141 -16.69 -8.15 9.53
CA GLU A 141 -16.58 -7.93 10.97
C GLU A 141 -16.39 -6.43 11.21
N GLU A 142 -17.21 -5.84 12.07
CA GLU A 142 -17.08 -4.46 12.47
C GLU A 142 -15.85 -4.30 13.36
N GLY A 143 -15.07 -3.25 13.12
CA GLY A 143 -13.89 -2.96 13.93
C GLY A 143 -12.99 -1.92 13.29
N THR A 144 -11.99 -1.49 14.06
CA THR A 144 -10.94 -0.59 13.56
C THR A 144 -9.56 -1.09 13.97
N ILE A 145 -8.58 -0.81 13.12
CA ILE A 145 -7.17 -1.11 13.35
C ILE A 145 -6.44 0.22 13.55
N LYS A 146 -5.71 0.35 14.67
CA LYS A 146 -4.90 1.53 14.92
C LYS A 146 -3.76 1.59 13.91
N MET A 147 -3.73 2.66 13.11
CA MET A 147 -2.72 2.92 12.10
C MET A 147 -2.14 4.32 12.23
N LYS A 148 -1.12 4.61 11.47
CA LYS A 148 -0.56 5.94 11.25
C LYS A 148 -0.50 6.23 9.75
N ILE A 149 -0.59 7.51 9.42
CA ILE A 149 -0.39 7.99 8.04
C ILE A 149 1.06 8.42 7.87
N MET A 150 1.67 8.01 6.77
CA MET A 150 2.94 8.58 6.29
C MET A 150 2.74 9.19 4.91
N THR A 151 3.43 10.28 4.64
CA THR A 151 3.29 11.06 3.39
C THR A 151 4.63 11.54 2.87
N THR A 152 4.74 11.77 1.56
CA THR A 152 5.98 12.26 0.91
C THR A 152 6.28 13.75 1.15
N ARG A 153 5.39 14.48 1.81
CA ARG A 153 5.66 15.80 2.39
C ARG A 153 4.99 15.92 3.75
N LYS A 154 5.42 16.86 4.57
CA LYS A 154 4.80 17.09 5.88
C LYS A 154 3.33 17.51 5.73
N ILE A 155 2.45 16.87 6.49
CA ILE A 155 1.07 17.30 6.69
C ILE A 155 1.10 18.61 7.48
N LYS A 156 0.34 19.61 7.04
CA LYS A 156 0.37 20.97 7.60
C LYS A 156 -0.17 21.02 9.02
N ASP A 157 -1.34 20.41 9.19
CA ASP A 157 -2.12 20.45 10.42
C ASP A 157 -3.08 19.25 10.52
N LYS A 158 -3.84 19.21 11.60
CA LYS A 158 -4.85 18.17 11.82
C LYS A 158 -5.97 18.20 10.79
N GLU A 159 -6.35 19.36 10.30
CA GLU A 159 -7.41 19.49 9.30
C GLU A 159 -7.02 18.80 7.98
N GLU A 160 -5.79 18.99 7.53
CA GLU A 160 -5.27 18.27 6.34
C GLU A 160 -5.20 16.77 6.57
N HIS A 161 -4.75 16.34 7.76
CA HIS A 161 -4.74 14.92 8.12
C HIS A 161 -6.16 14.33 8.07
N ASP A 162 -7.13 14.99 8.71
CA ASP A 162 -8.50 14.51 8.77
C ASP A 162 -9.14 14.47 7.37
N LYS A 163 -8.86 15.44 6.49
CA LYS A 163 -9.31 15.41 5.10
C LYS A 163 -8.79 14.17 4.35
N ILE A 164 -7.53 13.81 4.54
CA ILE A 164 -6.95 12.61 3.91
C ILE A 164 -7.63 11.36 4.46
N THR A 165 -7.72 11.21 5.79
CA THR A 165 -8.29 10.01 6.42
C THR A 165 -9.78 9.87 6.15
N ASP A 166 -10.57 10.95 6.19
CA ASP A 166 -11.98 10.95 5.82
C ASP A 166 -12.18 10.56 4.35
N TYR A 167 -11.26 11.00 3.48
CA TYR A 167 -11.30 10.62 2.07
C TYR A 167 -11.04 9.12 1.87
N LEU A 168 -10.04 8.55 2.58
CA LEU A 168 -9.78 7.11 2.58
C LEU A 168 -11.00 6.35 3.10
N TYR A 169 -11.57 6.77 4.23
CA TYR A 169 -12.78 6.16 4.80
C TYR A 169 -13.95 6.13 3.84
N LYS A 170 -14.18 7.23 3.13
CA LYS A 170 -15.32 7.36 2.24
C LYS A 170 -15.18 6.59 0.92
N ASN A 171 -13.96 6.43 0.42
CA ASN A 171 -13.72 5.95 -0.95
C ASN A 171 -13.08 4.57 -1.00
N ILE A 172 -12.51 4.09 0.11
CA ILE A 172 -11.86 2.80 0.20
C ILE A 172 -12.62 1.90 1.18
N TYR A 173 -12.95 2.38 2.37
CA TYR A 173 -13.61 1.62 3.44
C TYR A 173 -15.10 1.92 3.48
#